data_38c069bb4a08d21d20b23fc44d70e94c
#
_entry.id   38c069bb4a08d21d20b23fc44d70e94c
#
_cell.length_a   1.000
_cell.length_b   1.000
_cell.length_c   1.000
_cell.angle_alpha   90.00
_cell.angle_beta   90.00
_cell.angle_gamma   90.00
#
_symmetry.space_group_name_H-M   'P 1'
#
loop_
_entity.id
_entity.type
_entity.pdbx_description
1 polymer ?
#
loop_
_entity_poly.entity_id
_entity_poly.type
_entity_poly.pdbx_seq_one_letter_code
_entity_poly.pdbx_strand_id
1 'polypeptide(L)'
;MPGSIRSKIYISEADAMELRKRLLPEIKTVGVFVNEKPEIVAEYLNDGIIDIAQLHGTEPEEDILFIKKMTGRPVIKAVSVETQSDCEKYNESGADYILLDNGKGGTGKCFDWKLIGNVTKPFFLAGGINESNIDEAIAISPYAVDVSGGVETDGFKDEDKIRKIINKCRKEL
;
A
#
# COMPACT_ATOMS: atom_id res chain seq x y z
N MET A 1 4.68 -2.77 -30.11
CA MET A 1 4.54 -2.77 -28.63
C MET A 1 3.35 -1.91 -28.31
N PRO A 2 2.20 -2.41 -27.80
CA PRO A 2 1.13 -1.55 -27.34
C PRO A 2 1.62 -0.86 -26.06
N GLY A 3 1.52 0.47 -26.05
CA GLY A 3 2.00 1.30 -24.96
C GLY A 3 1.29 0.95 -23.66
N SER A 4 2.05 0.58 -22.63
CA SER A 4 1.56 0.52 -21.26
C SER A 4 0.96 1.89 -20.92
N ILE A 5 -0.27 1.91 -20.43
CA ILE A 5 -0.88 3.11 -19.86
C ILE A 5 -0.06 3.43 -18.61
N ARG A 6 0.90 4.36 -18.75
CA ARG A 6 1.65 4.85 -17.60
C ARG A 6 0.66 5.53 -16.66
N SER A 7 0.62 5.09 -15.42
CA SER A 7 -0.11 5.78 -14.36
C SER A 7 0.32 7.25 -14.33
N LYS A 8 -0.60 8.17 -13.98
CA LYS A 8 -0.26 9.59 -13.76
C LYS A 8 0.77 9.79 -12.64
N ILE A 9 1.05 8.75 -11.85
CA ILE A 9 1.96 8.75 -10.69
C ILE A 9 3.18 7.83 -10.98
N TYR A 10 3.56 7.69 -12.24
CA TYR A 10 4.78 6.95 -12.57
C TYR A 10 6.02 7.75 -12.15
N ILE A 11 6.90 7.09 -11.38
CA ILE A 11 8.22 7.61 -11.02
C ILE A 11 9.29 6.80 -11.76
N SER A 12 10.31 7.47 -12.30
CA SER A 12 11.45 6.78 -12.88
C SER A 12 12.32 6.17 -11.78
N GLU A 13 13.08 5.13 -12.12
CA GLU A 13 14.06 4.53 -11.21
C GLU A 13 15.05 5.56 -10.66
N ALA A 14 15.58 6.42 -11.55
CA ALA A 14 16.52 7.49 -11.16
C ALA A 14 15.92 8.48 -10.16
N ASP A 15 14.66 8.88 -10.38
CA ASP A 15 13.96 9.77 -9.46
C ASP A 15 13.65 9.08 -8.12
N ALA A 16 13.30 7.79 -8.16
CA ALA A 16 13.06 6.99 -6.95
C ALA A 16 14.34 6.87 -6.11
N MET A 17 15.47 6.59 -6.74
CA MET A 17 16.79 6.57 -6.08
C MET A 17 17.15 7.92 -5.47
N GLU A 18 16.90 9.02 -6.17
CA GLU A 18 17.19 10.37 -5.66
C GLU A 18 16.30 10.73 -4.47
N LEU A 19 15.00 10.38 -4.52
CA LEU A 19 14.11 10.55 -3.39
C LEU A 19 14.56 9.72 -2.19
N ARG A 20 14.96 8.46 -2.41
CA ARG A 20 15.45 7.56 -1.36
C ARG A 20 16.61 8.16 -0.57
N LYS A 21 17.57 8.83 -1.23
CA LYS A 21 18.72 9.47 -0.60
C LYS A 21 18.35 10.61 0.35
N ARG A 22 17.18 11.21 0.18
CA ARG A 22 16.69 12.34 1.01
C ARG A 22 15.86 11.90 2.20
N LEU A 23 15.47 10.64 2.26
CA LEU A 23 14.67 10.12 3.37
C LEU A 23 15.55 9.77 4.56
N LEU A 24 15.00 9.95 5.75
CA LEU A 24 15.62 9.46 6.98
C LEU A 24 15.68 7.92 6.95
N PRO A 25 16.71 7.31 7.53
CA PRO A 25 16.91 5.85 7.45
C PRO A 25 15.76 5.00 8.03
N GLU A 26 15.01 5.54 8.98
CA GLU A 26 13.85 4.90 9.59
C GLU A 26 12.61 4.88 8.69
N ILE A 27 12.57 5.72 7.64
CA ILE A 27 11.45 5.77 6.69
C ILE A 27 11.58 4.61 5.70
N LYS A 28 10.60 3.73 5.69
CA LYS A 28 10.51 2.64 4.72
C LYS A 28 9.85 3.12 3.43
N THR A 29 10.46 2.77 2.31
CA THR A 29 9.90 3.05 0.98
C THR A 29 9.12 1.86 0.46
N VAL A 30 7.93 2.13 -0.07
CA VAL A 30 7.07 1.11 -0.70
C VAL A 30 6.96 1.42 -2.19
N GLY A 31 7.38 0.48 -3.02
CA GLY A 31 7.16 0.53 -4.47
C GLY A 31 5.81 -0.09 -4.81
N VAL A 32 4.96 0.64 -5.55
CA VAL A 32 3.65 0.15 -5.98
C VAL A 32 3.73 -0.31 -7.43
N PHE A 33 3.38 -1.57 -7.67
CA PHE A 33 3.42 -2.22 -8.97
C PHE A 33 2.04 -2.74 -9.36
N VAL A 34 1.73 -2.67 -10.64
CA VAL A 34 0.46 -3.17 -11.21
C VAL A 34 0.80 -4.08 -12.38
N ASN A 35 0.71 -5.39 -12.15
CA ASN A 35 1.00 -6.45 -13.13
C ASN A 35 2.40 -6.29 -13.77
N GLU A 36 3.37 -5.87 -12.98
CA GLU A 36 4.77 -5.81 -13.39
C GLU A 36 5.41 -7.19 -13.28
N LYS A 37 6.45 -7.44 -14.08
CA LYS A 37 7.21 -8.69 -14.00
C LYS A 37 7.87 -8.85 -12.64
N PRO A 38 7.75 -10.02 -12.00
CA PRO A 38 8.30 -10.23 -10.66
C PRO A 38 9.83 -10.07 -10.61
N GLU A 39 10.55 -10.32 -11.72
CA GLU A 39 11.99 -10.09 -11.81
C GLU A 39 12.33 -8.59 -11.65
N ILE A 40 11.55 -7.69 -12.31
CA ILE A 40 11.76 -6.25 -12.20
C ILE A 40 11.48 -5.78 -10.79
N VAL A 41 10.39 -6.26 -10.17
CA VAL A 41 10.08 -5.95 -8.78
C VAL A 41 11.21 -6.39 -7.84
N ALA A 42 11.77 -7.58 -8.09
CA ALA A 42 12.88 -8.10 -7.30
C ALA A 42 14.16 -7.26 -7.48
N GLU A 43 14.43 -6.74 -8.68
CA GLU A 43 15.56 -5.83 -8.93
C GLU A 43 15.47 -4.57 -8.06
N TYR A 44 14.30 -3.89 -8.06
CA TYR A 44 14.08 -2.68 -7.22
C TYR A 44 14.32 -2.92 -5.73
N LEU A 45 13.93 -4.10 -5.23
CA LEU A 45 14.15 -4.50 -3.84
C LEU A 45 15.63 -4.82 -3.55
N ASN A 46 16.32 -5.55 -4.45
CA ASN A 46 17.71 -5.94 -4.28
C ASN A 46 18.67 -4.75 -4.41
N ASP A 47 18.37 -3.79 -5.28
CA ASP A 47 19.12 -2.56 -5.47
C ASP A 47 18.88 -1.54 -4.34
N GLY A 48 17.95 -1.85 -3.41
CA GLY A 48 17.64 -1.01 -2.25
C GLY A 48 16.92 0.29 -2.60
N ILE A 49 16.32 0.37 -3.78
CA ILE A 49 15.49 1.51 -4.21
C ILE A 49 14.24 1.57 -3.37
N ILE A 50 13.67 0.41 -3.08
CA ILE A 50 12.52 0.24 -2.19
C ILE A 50 12.82 -0.78 -1.10
N ASP A 51 12.12 -0.67 0.03
CA ASP A 51 12.22 -1.63 1.14
C ASP A 51 11.14 -2.71 1.06
N ILE A 52 9.97 -2.38 0.49
CA ILE A 52 8.76 -3.21 0.44
C ILE A 52 8.16 -3.10 -0.94
N ALA A 53 7.70 -4.20 -1.51
CA ALA A 53 6.92 -4.20 -2.75
C ALA A 53 5.43 -4.32 -2.45
N GLN A 54 4.61 -3.46 -3.04
CA GLN A 54 3.15 -3.54 -3.01
C GLN A 54 2.64 -3.94 -4.39
N LEU A 55 2.06 -5.13 -4.49
CA LEU A 55 1.45 -5.66 -5.70
C LEU A 55 -0.03 -5.28 -5.74
N HIS A 56 -0.36 -4.34 -6.61
CA HIS A 56 -1.68 -3.68 -6.64
C HIS A 56 -2.51 -4.05 -7.89
N GLY A 57 -2.10 -5.07 -8.61
CA GLY A 57 -2.79 -5.62 -9.77
C GLY A 57 -3.43 -6.98 -9.47
N THR A 58 -3.41 -7.84 -10.48
CA THR A 58 -3.94 -9.22 -10.42
C THR A 58 -2.81 -10.26 -10.35
N GLU A 59 -1.66 -9.85 -9.82
CA GLU A 59 -0.48 -10.71 -9.71
C GLU A 59 -0.83 -12.00 -8.98
N PRO A 60 -0.45 -13.18 -9.53
CA PRO A 60 -0.72 -14.48 -8.93
C PRO A 60 0.17 -14.74 -7.71
N GLU A 61 -0.17 -15.75 -6.94
CA GLU A 61 0.58 -16.14 -5.73
C GLU A 61 2.02 -16.54 -6.05
N GLU A 62 2.27 -17.10 -7.23
CA GLU A 62 3.60 -17.50 -7.70
C GLU A 62 4.56 -16.31 -7.79
N ASP A 63 4.07 -15.14 -8.20
CA ASP A 63 4.88 -13.92 -8.27
C ASP A 63 5.28 -13.43 -6.88
N ILE A 64 4.35 -13.50 -5.91
CA ILE A 64 4.63 -13.16 -4.51
C ILE A 64 5.74 -14.07 -3.96
N LEU A 65 5.59 -15.37 -4.14
CA LEU A 65 6.56 -16.37 -3.67
C LEU A 65 7.92 -16.22 -4.37
N PHE A 66 7.92 -15.91 -5.66
CA PHE A 66 9.14 -15.65 -6.43
C PHE A 66 9.89 -14.43 -5.86
N ILE A 67 9.20 -13.28 -5.71
CA ILE A 67 9.81 -12.05 -5.20
C ILE A 67 10.40 -12.29 -3.80
N LYS A 68 9.65 -12.92 -2.91
CA LYS A 68 10.12 -13.22 -1.55
C LYS A 68 11.34 -14.15 -1.55
N LYS A 69 11.34 -15.17 -2.39
CA LYS A 69 12.48 -16.11 -2.52
C LYS A 69 13.73 -15.42 -3.03
N MET A 70 13.58 -14.51 -4.01
CA MET A 70 14.72 -13.82 -4.63
C MET A 70 15.31 -12.70 -3.79
N THR A 71 14.50 -12.09 -2.90
CA THR A 71 14.89 -10.87 -2.21
C THR A 71 14.93 -10.98 -0.69
N GLY A 72 14.17 -11.89 -0.11
CA GLY A 72 13.93 -11.96 1.34
C GLY A 72 13.21 -10.72 1.90
N ARG A 73 12.66 -9.85 1.04
CA ARG A 73 12.01 -8.60 1.42
C ARG A 73 10.50 -8.76 1.56
N PRO A 74 9.86 -7.90 2.37
CA PRO A 74 8.42 -7.95 2.57
C PRO A 74 7.63 -7.60 1.31
N VAL A 75 6.50 -8.30 1.13
CA VAL A 75 5.54 -8.06 0.06
C VAL A 75 4.16 -7.76 0.66
N ILE A 76 3.53 -6.70 0.16
CA ILE A 76 2.14 -6.34 0.42
C ILE A 76 1.30 -6.75 -0.80
N LYS A 77 0.21 -7.49 -0.61
CA LYS A 77 -0.78 -7.74 -1.67
C LYS A 77 -1.98 -6.83 -1.48
N ALA A 78 -2.26 -5.96 -2.44
CA ALA A 78 -3.45 -5.13 -2.41
C ALA A 78 -4.69 -5.91 -2.86
N VAL A 79 -5.79 -5.68 -2.18
CA VAL A 79 -7.07 -6.38 -2.32
C VAL A 79 -8.17 -5.34 -2.47
N SER A 80 -8.93 -5.43 -3.56
CA SER A 80 -10.16 -4.66 -3.72
C SER A 80 -11.28 -5.35 -2.94
N VAL A 81 -11.85 -4.66 -1.95
CA VAL A 81 -12.86 -5.22 -1.05
C VAL A 81 -14.26 -4.84 -1.54
N GLU A 82 -15.03 -5.84 -1.94
CA GLU A 82 -16.47 -5.74 -2.21
C GLU A 82 -17.27 -6.62 -1.27
N THR A 83 -16.67 -7.71 -0.78
CA THR A 83 -17.27 -8.69 0.12
C THR A 83 -16.31 -9.07 1.23
N GLN A 84 -16.82 -9.69 2.31
CA GLN A 84 -15.99 -10.26 3.37
C GLN A 84 -15.01 -11.32 2.85
N SER A 85 -15.44 -12.14 1.89
CA SER A 85 -14.59 -13.17 1.27
C SER A 85 -13.35 -12.59 0.59
N ASP A 86 -13.42 -11.37 0.06
CA ASP A 86 -12.26 -10.70 -0.54
C ASP A 86 -11.20 -10.42 0.50
N CYS A 87 -11.59 -9.99 1.69
CA CYS A 87 -10.66 -9.73 2.80
C CYS A 87 -9.95 -11.00 3.25
N GLU A 88 -10.67 -12.12 3.34
CA GLU A 88 -10.15 -13.39 3.86
C GLU A 88 -9.35 -14.20 2.83
N LYS A 89 -9.53 -13.92 1.54
CA LYS A 89 -8.93 -14.66 0.42
C LYS A 89 -7.42 -14.83 0.53
N TYR A 90 -6.73 -13.84 1.10
CA TYR A 90 -5.28 -13.82 1.19
C TYR A 90 -4.73 -14.20 2.57
N ASN A 91 -5.57 -14.75 3.49
CA ASN A 91 -5.09 -15.20 4.79
C ASN A 91 -3.96 -16.24 4.68
N GLU A 92 -4.05 -17.15 3.69
CA GLU A 92 -3.04 -18.19 3.44
C GLU A 92 -2.00 -17.80 2.36
N SER A 93 -2.03 -16.57 1.84
CA SER A 93 -1.04 -16.11 0.87
C SER A 93 0.36 -16.04 1.48
N GLY A 94 1.39 -16.17 0.66
CA GLY A 94 2.79 -15.92 1.04
C GLY A 94 3.13 -14.44 1.27
N ALA A 95 2.24 -13.50 0.95
CA ALA A 95 2.44 -12.09 1.24
C ALA A 95 2.60 -11.85 2.75
N ASP A 96 3.46 -10.92 3.16
CA ASP A 96 3.67 -10.57 4.56
C ASP A 96 2.52 -9.72 5.10
N TYR A 97 1.97 -8.90 4.23
CA TYR A 97 0.86 -8.00 4.54
C TYR A 97 -0.16 -8.03 3.41
N ILE A 98 -1.40 -7.68 3.73
CA ILE A 98 -2.41 -7.33 2.74
C ILE A 98 -2.78 -5.86 2.90
N LEU A 99 -3.16 -5.21 1.81
CA LEU A 99 -3.72 -3.86 1.82
C LEU A 99 -5.17 -3.95 1.37
N LEU A 100 -6.09 -3.54 2.23
CA LEU A 100 -7.53 -3.56 1.97
C LEU A 100 -7.97 -2.19 1.48
N ASP A 101 -8.42 -2.11 0.23
CA ASP A 101 -8.87 -0.88 -0.43
C ASP A 101 -10.27 -1.07 -1.03
N ASN A 102 -10.98 0.02 -1.29
CA ASN A 102 -12.28 -0.02 -1.96
C ASN A 102 -12.23 -0.35 -3.46
N GLY A 103 -11.03 -0.50 -4.03
CA GLY A 103 -10.80 -0.84 -5.43
C GLY A 103 -11.17 0.23 -6.46
N LYS A 104 -11.83 1.30 -6.03
CA LYS A 104 -12.23 2.44 -6.89
C LYS A 104 -11.37 3.66 -6.56
N GLY A 105 -10.09 3.57 -6.93
CA GLY A 105 -9.11 4.60 -6.63
C GLY A 105 -9.62 6.02 -6.91
N GLY A 106 -9.31 6.96 -6.02
CA GLY A 106 -9.61 8.38 -6.19
C GLY A 106 -11.05 8.80 -5.89
N THR A 107 -11.94 7.91 -5.45
CA THR A 107 -13.33 8.28 -5.12
C THR A 107 -13.47 8.96 -3.76
N GLY A 108 -12.45 8.87 -2.90
CA GLY A 108 -12.48 9.39 -1.53
C GLY A 108 -13.49 8.67 -0.61
N LYS A 109 -14.04 7.53 -1.04
CA LYS A 109 -15.00 6.75 -0.27
C LYS A 109 -14.33 5.51 0.32
N CYS A 110 -14.66 5.20 1.57
CA CYS A 110 -14.27 3.94 2.20
C CYS A 110 -15.22 2.81 1.75
N PHE A 111 -14.72 1.56 1.80
CA PHE A 111 -15.62 0.41 1.81
C PHE A 111 -16.22 0.23 3.21
N ASP A 112 -17.22 -0.62 3.35
CA ASP A 112 -17.78 -0.94 4.68
C ASP A 112 -16.76 -1.78 5.48
N TRP A 113 -16.12 -1.18 6.47
CA TRP A 113 -15.08 -1.83 7.28
C TRP A 113 -15.59 -3.02 8.10
N LYS A 114 -16.92 -3.20 8.24
CA LYS A 114 -17.50 -4.41 8.81
C LYS A 114 -17.21 -5.66 7.98
N LEU A 115 -16.84 -5.49 6.70
CA LEU A 115 -16.45 -6.58 5.81
C LEU A 115 -15.07 -7.17 6.13
N ILE A 116 -14.26 -6.52 6.98
CA ILE A 116 -12.90 -7.01 7.30
C ILE A 116 -12.95 -8.40 7.95
N GLY A 117 -13.97 -8.69 8.76
CA GLY A 117 -14.26 -10.05 9.23
C GLY A 117 -13.09 -10.75 9.91
N ASN A 118 -12.79 -11.99 9.48
CA ASN A 118 -11.76 -12.86 10.06
C ASN A 118 -10.41 -12.76 9.33
N VAL A 119 -9.94 -11.55 9.09
CA VAL A 119 -8.59 -11.33 8.58
C VAL A 119 -7.57 -11.69 9.64
N THR A 120 -6.69 -12.64 9.32
CA THR A 120 -5.65 -13.15 10.25
C THR A 120 -4.27 -12.57 9.95
N LYS A 121 -4.06 -12.05 8.74
CA LYS A 121 -2.82 -11.39 8.36
C LYS A 121 -2.75 -9.96 8.88
N PRO A 122 -1.55 -9.45 9.20
CA PRO A 122 -1.36 -8.02 9.38
C PRO A 122 -1.80 -7.27 8.11
N PHE A 123 -2.65 -6.24 8.28
CA PHE A 123 -3.20 -5.53 7.12
C PHE A 123 -3.03 -4.03 7.20
N PHE A 124 -2.88 -3.43 6.04
CA PHE A 124 -2.96 -1.99 5.81
C PHE A 124 -4.41 -1.66 5.45
N LEU A 125 -4.95 -0.63 6.07
CA LEU A 125 -6.27 -0.12 5.73
C LEU A 125 -6.14 1.09 4.82
N ALA A 126 -6.74 1.01 3.64
CA ALA A 126 -6.70 2.03 2.59
C ALA A 126 -8.10 2.44 2.14
N GLY A 127 -8.16 3.37 1.19
CA GLY A 127 -9.39 3.80 0.55
C GLY A 127 -10.17 4.85 1.34
N GLY A 128 -10.03 6.12 0.95
CA GLY A 128 -10.85 7.22 1.48
C GLY A 128 -10.55 7.67 2.91
N ILE A 129 -9.47 7.19 3.53
CA ILE A 129 -9.06 7.60 4.88
C ILE A 129 -8.65 9.08 4.86
N ASN A 130 -9.14 9.84 5.85
CA ASN A 130 -8.90 11.26 6.00
C ASN A 130 -9.06 11.69 7.47
N GLU A 131 -8.91 12.99 7.76
CA GLU A 131 -8.97 13.53 9.12
C GLU A 131 -10.31 13.25 9.85
N SER A 132 -11.42 13.08 9.11
CA SER A 132 -12.73 12.89 9.73
C SER A 132 -13.02 11.45 10.15
N ASN A 133 -12.33 10.44 9.56
CA ASN A 133 -12.59 9.03 9.82
C ASN A 133 -11.35 8.24 10.32
N ILE A 134 -10.21 8.90 10.48
CA ILE A 134 -8.97 8.24 10.93
C ILE A 134 -9.12 7.59 12.32
N ASP A 135 -9.87 8.18 13.22
CA ASP A 135 -10.06 7.61 14.57
C ASP A 135 -10.84 6.28 14.50
N GLU A 136 -11.84 6.19 13.63
CA GLU A 136 -12.56 4.94 13.35
C GLU A 136 -11.65 3.91 12.65
N ALA A 137 -10.80 4.36 11.73
CA ALA A 137 -9.83 3.50 11.05
C ALA A 137 -8.83 2.88 12.03
N ILE A 138 -8.32 3.67 12.99
CA ILE A 138 -7.39 3.19 14.02
C ILE A 138 -8.08 2.21 14.97
N ALA A 139 -9.36 2.45 15.33
CA ALA A 139 -10.13 1.57 16.22
C ALA A 139 -10.29 0.13 15.69
N ILE A 140 -10.15 -0.09 14.37
CA ILE A 140 -10.13 -1.42 13.75
C ILE A 140 -8.81 -2.17 14.05
N SER A 141 -7.79 -1.46 14.55
CA SER A 141 -6.46 -1.99 14.84
C SER A 141 -5.73 -2.55 13.60
N PRO A 142 -5.68 -1.84 12.46
CA PRO A 142 -4.86 -2.25 11.33
C PRO A 142 -3.37 -2.17 11.71
N TYR A 143 -2.53 -2.93 11.01
CA TYR A 143 -1.08 -2.78 11.14
C TYR A 143 -0.60 -1.37 10.76
N ALA A 144 -1.21 -0.79 9.72
CA ALA A 144 -0.98 0.60 9.31
C ALA A 144 -2.19 1.13 8.54
N VAL A 145 -2.26 2.45 8.37
CA VAL A 145 -3.23 3.12 7.49
C VAL A 145 -2.51 3.69 6.27
N ASP A 146 -3.12 3.55 5.10
CA ASP A 146 -2.66 4.16 3.85
C ASP A 146 -3.55 5.35 3.50
N VAL A 147 -2.95 6.54 3.49
CA VAL A 147 -3.67 7.79 3.26
C VAL A 147 -3.06 8.55 2.08
N SER A 148 -3.82 8.67 1.01
CA SER A 148 -3.40 9.42 -0.18
C SER A 148 -4.20 10.72 -0.34
N GLY A 149 -5.37 10.69 -0.94
CA GLY A 149 -6.19 11.88 -1.19
C GLY A 149 -6.66 12.60 0.07
N GLY A 150 -6.83 11.88 1.18
CA GLY A 150 -7.26 12.44 2.46
C GLY A 150 -6.31 13.44 3.10
N VAL A 151 -5.07 13.52 2.60
CA VAL A 151 -4.05 14.51 3.03
C VAL A 151 -3.69 15.49 1.92
N GLU A 152 -4.62 15.72 0.97
CA GLU A 152 -4.43 16.66 -0.13
C GLU A 152 -5.31 17.91 0.06
N THR A 153 -4.80 19.05 -0.44
CA THR A 153 -5.53 20.30 -0.66
C THR A 153 -5.26 20.74 -2.09
N ASP A 154 -6.30 20.94 -2.88
CA ASP A 154 -6.22 21.31 -4.30
C ASP A 154 -5.32 20.37 -5.15
N GLY A 155 -5.31 19.07 -4.81
CA GLY A 155 -4.54 18.03 -5.52
C GLY A 155 -3.06 17.94 -5.13
N PHE A 156 -2.61 18.68 -4.11
CA PHE A 156 -1.24 18.64 -3.57
C PHE A 156 -1.24 18.14 -2.13
N LYS A 157 -0.16 17.43 -1.76
CA LYS A 157 0.02 16.96 -0.38
C LYS A 157 0.12 18.16 0.58
N ASP A 158 -0.71 18.12 1.62
CA ASP A 158 -0.85 19.16 2.63
C ASP A 158 -0.12 18.74 3.91
N GLU A 159 0.91 19.49 4.29
CA GLU A 159 1.76 19.17 5.42
C GLU A 159 1.00 19.13 6.75
N ASP A 160 0.05 20.04 6.96
CA ASP A 160 -0.72 20.10 8.20
C ASP A 160 -1.65 18.90 8.35
N LYS A 161 -2.30 18.47 7.25
CA LYS A 161 -3.11 17.27 7.21
C LYS A 161 -2.27 16.01 7.47
N ILE A 162 -1.09 15.91 6.85
CA ILE A 162 -0.15 14.80 7.09
C ILE A 162 0.22 14.74 8.58
N ARG A 163 0.62 15.88 9.17
CA ARG A 163 0.99 15.97 10.60
C ARG A 163 -0.16 15.54 11.51
N LYS A 164 -1.37 15.97 11.23
CA LYS A 164 -2.56 15.61 12.02
C LYS A 164 -2.81 14.09 11.98
N ILE A 165 -2.78 13.47 10.79
CA ILE A 165 -2.95 12.02 10.65
C ILE A 165 -1.86 11.27 11.42
N ILE A 166 -0.60 11.63 11.25
CA ILE A 166 0.53 11.01 11.96
C ILE A 166 0.36 11.11 13.47
N ASN A 167 -0.03 12.29 13.96
CA ASN A 167 -0.21 12.51 15.41
C ASN A 167 -1.35 11.65 15.99
N LYS A 168 -2.43 11.44 15.24
CA LYS A 168 -3.52 10.55 15.65
C LYS A 168 -3.04 9.11 15.71
N CYS A 169 -2.35 8.62 14.67
CA CYS A 169 -1.82 7.25 14.64
C CYS A 169 -0.79 6.97 15.76
N ARG A 170 -0.03 7.97 16.21
CA ARG A 170 1.01 7.79 17.26
C ARG A 170 0.51 7.94 18.68
N LYS A 171 -0.67 8.49 18.92
CA LYS A 171 -1.23 8.67 20.27
C LYS A 171 -1.82 7.39 20.87
N GLU A 172 -2.02 6.37 20.03
CA GLU A 172 -2.64 5.10 20.40
C GLU A 172 -1.62 3.95 20.47
N LEU A 173 -0.31 4.26 20.36
CA LEU A 173 0.82 3.37 20.63
C LEU A 173 1.40 3.68 22.03
#